data_6683bcfea00b4ba0953a8da4da3448b1
#
_entry.id   6683bcfea00b4ba0953a8da4da3448b1
#
_cell.length_a   1.000
_cell.length_b   1.000
_cell.length_c   1.000
_cell.angle_alpha   90.00
_cell.angle_beta   90.00
_cell.angle_gamma   90.00
#
_symmetry.space_group_name_H-M   'P 1'
#
loop_
_entity.id
_entity.type
_entity.pdbx_description
1 polymer ?
#
loop_
_entity_poly.entity_id
_entity_poly.type
_entity_poly.pdbx_seq_one_letter_code
_entity_poly.pdbx_strand_id
1 'polypeptide(L)'
;NTYTFPIGCPQIIFHKRTPLFIPELNTTQNRLTISGQVNFSSHLKADDDVEMIVVVFYPHTMNMFLNTPTSIFYNKEVSGYDIENKHLNELAMQVFDCADNNRCVTLIEKWLLSQLSTKPTDTVYRVNRMNAAIGKLFSAPHTLVTELSTTCCLSKKQFEREFHLHVGMNPKEYSRIVRFQKALWLMQHQQGKTNEADLAYTSGYADQSHLIREFKHLCGYTPLSLLEVSTPYSDLFTTPI
;
A
#
# COMPACT_ATOMS: atom_id res chain seq x y z
N ASN A 1 -10.98 4.54 17.69
CA ASN A 1 -9.97 5.31 16.94
C ASN A 1 -8.70 4.46 16.80
N THR A 2 -8.26 4.24 15.59
CA THR A 2 -7.00 3.53 15.28
C THR A 2 -6.12 4.46 14.46
N TYR A 3 -4.83 4.46 14.72
CA TYR A 3 -3.84 5.22 13.95
C TYR A 3 -3.14 4.28 12.97
N THR A 4 -3.07 4.66 11.69
CA THR A 4 -2.48 3.86 10.63
C THR A 4 -1.36 4.60 9.93
N PHE A 5 -0.38 3.85 9.44
CA PHE A 5 0.80 4.34 8.74
C PHE A 5 0.71 4.02 7.24
N PRO A 6 1.48 4.73 6.38
CA PRO A 6 1.59 4.36 4.97
C PRO A 6 2.12 2.94 4.82
N ILE A 7 1.30 2.02 4.31
CA ILE A 7 1.67 0.60 4.15
C ILE A 7 2.38 0.30 2.83
N GLY A 8 2.34 1.22 1.87
CA GLY A 8 2.95 1.02 0.55
C GLY A 8 2.19 0.06 -0.37
N CYS A 9 0.93 -0.23 -0.06
CA CYS A 9 0.06 -1.14 -0.81
C CYS A 9 -1.32 -0.53 -0.99
N PRO A 10 -1.88 -0.51 -2.22
CA PRO A 10 -3.25 -0.07 -2.43
C PRO A 10 -4.24 -1.19 -2.04
N GLN A 11 -5.48 -0.82 -1.74
CA GLN A 11 -6.48 -1.73 -1.19
C GLN A 11 -7.85 -1.57 -1.85
N ILE A 12 -8.63 -2.66 -1.87
CA ILE A 12 -10.08 -2.63 -2.05
C ILE A 12 -10.72 -3.05 -0.72
N ILE A 13 -11.62 -2.21 -0.21
CA ILE A 13 -12.24 -2.38 1.09
C ILE A 13 -13.75 -2.57 0.91
N PHE A 14 -14.27 -3.65 1.47
CA PHE A 14 -15.69 -3.97 1.51
C PHE A 14 -16.17 -3.78 2.96
N HIS A 15 -16.88 -2.70 3.26
CA HIS A 15 -17.48 -2.45 4.56
C HIS A 15 -18.81 -3.18 4.66
N LYS A 16 -18.87 -4.24 5.45
CA LYS A 16 -20.10 -4.98 5.74
C LYS A 16 -20.98 -4.26 6.77
N ARG A 17 -20.35 -3.43 7.63
CA ARG A 17 -21.01 -2.54 8.59
C ARG A 17 -20.55 -1.11 8.39
N THR A 18 -20.30 -0.39 9.47
CA THR A 18 -19.99 1.03 9.49
C THR A 18 -18.70 1.36 8.72
N PRO A 19 -18.76 2.18 7.67
CA PRO A 19 -17.55 2.71 7.00
C PRO A 19 -16.73 3.61 7.94
N LEU A 20 -15.43 3.72 7.64
CA LEU A 20 -14.50 4.51 8.43
C LEU A 20 -14.48 5.97 7.98
N PHE A 21 -14.41 6.90 8.92
CA PHE A 21 -14.09 8.30 8.66
C PHE A 21 -12.59 8.53 8.82
N ILE A 22 -11.99 9.25 7.86
CA ILE A 22 -10.57 9.61 7.83
C ILE A 22 -10.45 11.12 7.96
N PRO A 23 -10.16 11.64 9.16
CA PRO A 23 -10.09 13.08 9.42
C PRO A 23 -9.12 13.84 8.54
N GLU A 24 -7.94 13.27 8.26
CA GLU A 24 -6.88 13.89 7.47
C GLU A 24 -7.29 14.14 6.02
N LEU A 25 -8.22 13.35 5.50
CA LEU A 25 -8.83 13.52 4.19
C LEU A 25 -10.21 14.18 4.24
N ASN A 26 -10.74 14.41 5.44
CA ASN A 26 -12.14 14.86 5.66
C ASN A 26 -13.15 14.02 4.85
N THR A 27 -12.96 12.70 4.85
CA THR A 27 -13.72 11.77 4.00
C THR A 27 -14.20 10.58 4.80
N THR A 28 -15.47 10.22 4.62
CA THR A 28 -15.99 8.90 5.03
C THR A 28 -15.85 7.93 3.88
N GLN A 29 -15.29 6.76 4.13
CA GLN A 29 -15.20 5.68 3.15
C GLN A 29 -16.61 5.24 2.70
N ASN A 30 -16.70 4.71 1.50
CA ASN A 30 -17.93 4.10 1.00
C ASN A 30 -18.01 2.61 1.40
N ARG A 31 -19.16 1.98 1.25
CA ARG A 31 -19.28 0.53 1.47
C ARG A 31 -18.31 -0.26 0.61
N LEU A 32 -18.09 0.16 -0.63
CA LEU A 32 -17.02 -0.30 -1.50
C LEU A 32 -16.05 0.86 -1.69
N THR A 33 -14.85 0.75 -1.13
CA THR A 33 -13.81 1.79 -1.23
C THR A 33 -12.55 1.23 -1.88
N ILE A 34 -11.94 2.07 -2.71
CA ILE A 34 -10.57 1.85 -3.21
C ILE A 34 -9.68 2.88 -2.52
N SER A 35 -8.81 2.35 -1.66
CA SER A 35 -7.79 3.12 -0.96
C SER A 35 -6.49 3.07 -1.75
N GLY A 36 -6.02 4.22 -2.18
CA GLY A 36 -4.77 4.35 -2.93
C GLY A 36 -3.53 4.32 -2.04
N GLN A 37 -2.39 4.50 -2.68
CA GLN A 37 -1.14 4.76 -1.96
C GLN A 37 -1.24 6.11 -1.23
N VAL A 38 -0.80 6.14 0.02
CA VAL A 38 -0.74 7.36 0.83
C VAL A 38 0.70 7.63 1.29
N ASN A 39 1.05 8.90 1.50
CA ASN A 39 2.37 9.32 1.99
C ASN A 39 2.30 10.00 3.36
N PHE A 40 1.20 9.80 4.07
CA PHE A 40 0.95 10.32 5.42
C PHE A 40 0.24 9.27 6.26
N SER A 41 0.33 9.44 7.57
CA SER A 41 -0.44 8.62 8.52
C SER A 41 -1.80 9.24 8.80
N SER A 42 -2.77 8.43 9.11
CA SER A 42 -4.13 8.88 9.35
C SER A 42 -4.79 8.17 10.54
N HIS A 43 -5.79 8.83 11.10
CA HIS A 43 -6.71 8.24 12.05
C HIS A 43 -7.87 7.58 11.31
N LEU A 44 -8.24 6.41 11.78
CA LEU A 44 -9.45 5.71 11.35
C LEU A 44 -10.48 5.83 12.48
N LYS A 45 -11.63 6.42 12.20
CA LYS A 45 -12.72 6.60 13.16
C LYS A 45 -13.97 5.89 12.69
N ALA A 46 -14.67 5.28 13.62
CA ALA A 46 -16.02 4.74 13.41
C ALA A 46 -16.89 5.09 14.62
N ASP A 47 -18.15 5.39 14.36
CA ASP A 47 -19.13 5.71 15.39
C ASP A 47 -19.87 4.48 15.88
N ASP A 48 -19.71 3.32 15.22
CA ASP A 48 -20.37 2.06 15.53
C ASP A 48 -19.46 0.87 15.16
N ASP A 49 -19.98 -0.35 15.28
CA ASP A 49 -19.29 -1.60 14.97
C ASP A 49 -18.75 -1.63 13.53
N VAL A 50 -17.49 -1.99 13.40
CA VAL A 50 -16.79 -2.12 12.12
C VAL A 50 -16.68 -3.60 11.76
N GLU A 51 -17.16 -3.95 10.58
CA GLU A 51 -16.90 -5.22 9.92
C GLU A 51 -16.51 -4.93 8.47
N MET A 52 -15.31 -5.35 8.08
CA MET A 52 -14.81 -5.12 6.73
C MET A 52 -13.93 -6.27 6.24
N ILE A 53 -13.93 -6.46 4.93
CA ILE A 53 -12.96 -7.31 4.25
C ILE A 53 -12.05 -6.41 3.43
N VAL A 54 -10.74 -6.56 3.63
CA VAL A 54 -9.73 -5.74 2.95
C VAL A 54 -8.91 -6.63 2.02
N VAL A 55 -8.89 -6.29 0.75
CA VAL A 55 -8.02 -6.91 -0.26
C VAL A 55 -6.82 -6.00 -0.47
N VAL A 56 -5.67 -6.44 0.03
CA VAL A 56 -4.40 -5.71 -0.11
C VAL A 56 -3.68 -6.20 -1.35
N PHE A 57 -3.33 -5.29 -2.24
CA PHE A 57 -2.61 -5.62 -3.47
C PHE A 57 -1.12 -5.38 -3.31
N TYR A 58 -0.31 -6.18 -4.02
CA TYR A 58 1.08 -5.79 -4.23
C TYR A 58 1.14 -4.39 -4.84
N PRO A 59 2.17 -3.59 -4.51
CA PRO A 59 2.22 -2.16 -4.82
C PRO A 59 1.90 -1.78 -6.27
N HIS A 60 2.20 -2.68 -7.21
CA HIS A 60 2.15 -2.46 -8.65
C HIS A 60 1.06 -3.25 -9.39
N THR A 61 0.15 -3.95 -8.67
CA THR A 61 -0.74 -4.93 -9.31
C THR A 61 -2.19 -4.48 -9.43
N MET A 62 -2.66 -3.52 -8.62
CA MET A 62 -4.07 -3.14 -8.58
C MET A 62 -4.63 -2.75 -9.95
N ASN A 63 -3.87 -2.04 -10.79
CA ASN A 63 -4.32 -1.64 -12.12
C ASN A 63 -4.63 -2.82 -13.06
N MET A 64 -4.05 -4.00 -12.81
CA MET A 64 -4.41 -5.22 -13.55
C MET A 64 -5.87 -5.62 -13.32
N PHE A 65 -6.37 -5.42 -12.11
CA PHE A 65 -7.71 -5.84 -11.72
C PHE A 65 -8.77 -4.79 -12.03
N LEU A 66 -8.42 -3.50 -11.88
CA LEU A 66 -9.35 -2.40 -12.07
C LEU A 66 -9.34 -1.83 -13.49
N ASN A 67 -8.34 -2.14 -14.33
CA ASN A 67 -8.10 -1.53 -15.64
C ASN A 67 -7.98 0.01 -15.57
N THR A 68 -7.52 0.51 -14.44
CA THR A 68 -7.47 1.94 -14.11
C THR A 68 -6.09 2.28 -13.57
N PRO A 69 -5.46 3.38 -13.98
CA PRO A 69 -4.18 3.80 -13.44
C PRO A 69 -4.26 3.99 -11.92
N THR A 70 -3.35 3.34 -11.17
CA THR A 70 -3.34 3.41 -9.71
C THR A 70 -3.11 4.84 -9.20
N SER A 71 -2.49 5.68 -10.03
CA SER A 71 -2.21 7.10 -9.70
C SER A 71 -3.44 7.97 -9.46
N ILE A 72 -4.61 7.61 -9.98
CA ILE A 72 -5.84 8.38 -9.72
C ILE A 72 -6.31 8.27 -8.26
N PHE A 73 -5.88 7.21 -7.57
CA PHE A 73 -6.22 6.92 -6.17
C PHE A 73 -5.21 7.50 -5.17
N TYR A 74 -4.11 8.10 -5.65
CA TYR A 74 -3.05 8.60 -4.78
C TYR A 74 -3.56 9.61 -3.76
N ASN A 75 -3.31 9.36 -2.47
CA ASN A 75 -3.81 10.13 -1.32
C ASN A 75 -5.34 10.30 -1.31
N LYS A 76 -6.08 9.29 -1.77
CA LYS A 76 -7.54 9.34 -1.85
C LYS A 76 -8.18 8.03 -1.40
N GLU A 77 -9.38 8.19 -0.86
CA GLU A 77 -10.37 7.13 -0.69
C GLU A 77 -11.46 7.35 -1.76
N VAL A 78 -11.54 6.45 -2.72
CA VAL A 78 -12.44 6.59 -3.87
C VAL A 78 -13.55 5.56 -3.76
N SER A 79 -14.79 5.96 -4.03
CA SER A 79 -15.89 5.00 -4.14
C SER A 79 -15.63 4.00 -5.27
N GLY A 80 -15.69 2.72 -4.97
CA GLY A 80 -15.57 1.69 -5.99
C GLY A 80 -16.68 1.76 -7.05
N TYR A 81 -17.81 2.40 -6.74
CA TYR A 81 -18.91 2.61 -7.68
C TYR A 81 -18.62 3.71 -8.69
N ASP A 82 -17.68 4.62 -8.40
CA ASP A 82 -17.24 5.68 -9.31
C ASP A 82 -16.27 5.14 -10.39
N ILE A 83 -15.85 3.88 -10.23
CA ILE A 83 -15.07 3.18 -11.24
C ILE A 83 -16.05 2.38 -12.10
N GLU A 84 -16.02 2.60 -13.40
CA GLU A 84 -16.87 1.90 -14.36
C GLU A 84 -16.44 0.43 -14.53
N ASN A 85 -16.50 -0.34 -13.41
CA ASN A 85 -16.18 -1.77 -13.37
C ASN A 85 -17.40 -2.57 -12.89
N LYS A 86 -18.22 -3.00 -13.85
CA LYS A 86 -19.44 -3.77 -13.59
C LYS A 86 -19.18 -5.03 -12.77
N HIS A 87 -18.11 -5.76 -13.07
CA HIS A 87 -17.79 -7.01 -12.36
C HIS A 87 -17.37 -6.78 -10.92
N LEU A 88 -16.69 -5.66 -10.60
CA LEU A 88 -16.38 -5.28 -9.23
C LEU A 88 -17.66 -4.91 -8.46
N ASN A 89 -18.59 -4.21 -9.09
CA ASN A 89 -19.87 -3.85 -8.48
C ASN A 89 -20.73 -5.08 -8.19
N GLU A 90 -20.79 -6.04 -9.13
CA GLU A 90 -21.47 -7.33 -8.94
C GLU A 90 -20.86 -8.15 -7.80
N LEU A 91 -19.52 -8.19 -7.72
CA LEU A 91 -18.79 -8.81 -6.60
C LEU A 91 -19.15 -8.14 -5.27
N ALA A 92 -19.16 -6.81 -5.23
CA ALA A 92 -19.47 -6.06 -4.01
C ALA A 92 -20.87 -6.39 -3.46
N MET A 93 -21.89 -6.48 -4.34
CA MET A 93 -23.23 -6.89 -3.96
C MET A 93 -23.22 -8.30 -3.34
N GLN A 94 -22.53 -9.26 -3.96
CA GLN A 94 -22.43 -10.63 -3.45
C GLN A 94 -21.73 -10.70 -2.09
N VAL A 95 -20.68 -9.91 -1.89
CA VAL A 95 -19.94 -9.84 -0.61
C VAL A 95 -20.80 -9.22 0.48
N PHE A 96 -21.58 -8.18 0.17
CA PHE A 96 -22.44 -7.52 1.16
C PHE A 96 -23.65 -8.36 1.58
N ASP A 97 -24.17 -9.20 0.68
CA ASP A 97 -25.29 -10.09 0.95
C ASP A 97 -24.85 -11.40 1.63
N CYS A 98 -23.55 -11.68 1.66
CA CYS A 98 -23.00 -12.92 2.20
C CYS A 98 -22.64 -12.75 3.68
N ALA A 99 -23.26 -13.53 4.57
CA ALA A 99 -22.96 -13.52 6.01
C ALA A 99 -21.66 -14.26 6.36
N ASP A 100 -21.26 -15.25 5.56
CA ASP A 100 -20.07 -16.09 5.81
C ASP A 100 -18.82 -15.44 5.19
N ASN A 101 -17.87 -15.06 6.03
CA ASN A 101 -16.64 -14.41 5.62
C ASN A 101 -15.74 -15.34 4.77
N ASN A 102 -15.70 -16.65 5.00
CA ASN A 102 -14.95 -17.58 4.16
C ASN A 102 -15.51 -17.66 2.74
N ARG A 103 -16.84 -17.62 2.64
CA ARG A 103 -17.51 -17.55 1.36
C ARG A 103 -17.23 -16.23 0.64
N CYS A 104 -17.20 -15.11 1.38
CA CYS A 104 -16.80 -13.82 0.81
C CYS A 104 -15.39 -13.87 0.22
N VAL A 105 -14.42 -14.45 0.95
CA VAL A 105 -13.05 -14.64 0.45
C VAL A 105 -13.05 -15.47 -0.85
N THR A 106 -13.81 -16.58 -0.88
CA THR A 106 -13.92 -17.42 -2.08
C THR A 106 -14.51 -16.66 -3.28
N LEU A 107 -15.47 -15.77 -3.07
CA LEU A 107 -16.04 -14.92 -4.15
C LEU A 107 -15.00 -13.94 -4.67
N ILE A 108 -14.24 -13.32 -3.78
CA ILE A 108 -13.16 -12.38 -4.12
C ILE A 108 -12.05 -13.10 -4.91
N GLU A 109 -11.61 -14.26 -4.45
CA GLU A 109 -10.58 -15.07 -5.14
C GLU A 109 -11.03 -15.46 -6.55
N LYS A 110 -12.26 -15.91 -6.72
CA LYS A 110 -12.83 -16.24 -8.05
C LYS A 110 -12.84 -15.02 -8.96
N TRP A 111 -13.23 -13.85 -8.44
CA TRP A 111 -13.20 -12.61 -9.21
C TRP A 111 -11.76 -12.26 -9.62
N LEU A 112 -10.80 -12.28 -8.70
CA LEU A 112 -9.38 -12.00 -8.99
C LEU A 112 -8.84 -12.95 -10.07
N LEU A 113 -9.09 -14.25 -9.97
CA LEU A 113 -8.68 -15.25 -10.97
C LEU A 113 -9.32 -14.99 -12.34
N SER A 114 -10.60 -14.63 -12.38
CA SER A 114 -11.30 -14.29 -13.61
C SER A 114 -10.69 -13.07 -14.31
N GLN A 115 -10.30 -12.05 -13.52
CA GLN A 115 -9.64 -10.86 -14.07
C GLN A 115 -8.24 -11.19 -14.65
N LEU A 116 -7.49 -12.08 -14.01
CA LEU A 116 -6.15 -12.49 -14.46
C LEU A 116 -6.23 -13.28 -15.78
N SER A 117 -7.20 -14.18 -15.93
CA SER A 117 -7.33 -15.05 -17.10
C SER A 117 -7.56 -14.30 -18.41
N THR A 118 -8.04 -13.07 -18.34
CA THR A 118 -8.36 -12.23 -19.52
C THR A 118 -7.26 -11.22 -19.87
N LYS A 119 -6.14 -11.18 -19.12
CA LYS A 119 -5.13 -10.15 -19.35
C LYS A 119 -4.26 -10.41 -20.57
N PRO A 120 -4.03 -9.37 -21.39
CA PRO A 120 -3.07 -9.45 -22.49
C PRO A 120 -1.65 -9.70 -21.98
N THR A 121 -0.84 -10.42 -22.75
CA THR A 121 0.58 -10.71 -22.42
C THR A 121 1.40 -9.44 -22.17
N ASP A 122 1.13 -8.36 -22.91
CA ASP A 122 1.81 -7.07 -22.69
C ASP A 122 1.55 -6.50 -21.30
N THR A 123 0.33 -6.61 -20.78
CA THR A 123 0.00 -6.19 -19.41
C THR A 123 0.81 -6.97 -18.37
N VAL A 124 0.87 -8.28 -18.52
CA VAL A 124 1.66 -9.15 -17.63
C VAL A 124 3.14 -8.78 -17.68
N TYR A 125 3.67 -8.52 -18.88
CA TYR A 125 5.06 -8.12 -19.06
C TYR A 125 5.39 -6.78 -18.37
N ARG A 126 4.51 -5.79 -18.47
CA ARG A 126 4.67 -4.49 -17.78
C ARG A 126 4.67 -4.65 -16.27
N VAL A 127 3.75 -5.44 -15.74
CA VAL A 127 3.67 -5.72 -14.30
C VAL A 127 4.92 -6.42 -13.80
N ASN A 128 5.45 -7.39 -14.54
CA ASN A 128 6.69 -8.10 -14.20
C ASN A 128 7.91 -7.16 -14.17
N ARG A 129 7.96 -6.16 -15.05
CA ARG A 129 9.00 -5.10 -14.97
C ARG A 129 8.90 -4.30 -13.67
N MET A 130 7.69 -3.90 -13.28
CA MET A 130 7.50 -3.17 -12.03
C MET A 130 7.81 -4.05 -10.81
N ASN A 131 7.48 -5.34 -10.87
CA ASN A 131 7.87 -6.30 -9.84
C ASN A 131 9.40 -6.33 -9.63
N ALA A 132 10.18 -6.34 -10.71
CA ALA A 132 11.65 -6.30 -10.61
C ALA A 132 12.17 -5.03 -9.92
N ALA A 133 11.58 -3.86 -10.22
CA ALA A 133 11.94 -2.61 -9.56
C ALA A 133 11.53 -2.60 -8.08
N ILE A 134 10.34 -3.08 -7.75
CA ILE A 134 9.83 -3.18 -6.38
C ILE A 134 10.70 -4.15 -5.55
N GLY A 135 10.99 -5.33 -6.08
CA GLY A 135 11.88 -6.29 -5.41
C GLY A 135 13.27 -5.73 -5.15
N LYS A 136 13.81 -4.93 -6.08
CA LYS A 136 15.08 -4.23 -5.87
C LYS A 136 14.99 -3.17 -4.78
N LEU A 137 13.89 -2.42 -4.69
CA LEU A 137 13.65 -1.46 -3.61
C LEU A 137 13.51 -2.15 -2.25
N PHE A 138 12.89 -3.31 -2.17
CA PHE A 138 12.76 -4.05 -0.91
C PHE A 138 14.09 -4.57 -0.39
N SER A 139 14.95 -5.06 -1.29
CA SER A 139 16.30 -5.52 -0.92
C SER A 139 17.25 -4.35 -0.63
N ALA A 140 17.17 -3.27 -1.41
CA ALA A 140 18.04 -2.11 -1.32
C ALA A 140 17.23 -0.79 -1.44
N PRO A 141 16.60 -0.31 -0.36
CA PRO A 141 15.70 0.84 -0.40
C PRO A 141 16.32 2.18 -0.80
N HIS A 142 17.66 2.26 -0.83
CA HIS A 142 18.42 3.43 -1.28
C HIS A 142 18.76 3.43 -2.78
N THR A 143 18.30 2.41 -3.53
CA THR A 143 18.57 2.28 -4.97
C THR A 143 18.13 3.52 -5.74
N LEU A 144 19.01 4.03 -6.60
CA LEU A 144 18.73 5.21 -7.40
C LEU A 144 17.68 4.92 -8.49
N VAL A 145 16.88 5.94 -8.83
CA VAL A 145 15.85 5.83 -9.89
C VAL A 145 16.45 5.42 -11.23
N THR A 146 17.69 5.86 -11.52
CA THR A 146 18.43 5.46 -12.73
C THR A 146 18.76 3.98 -12.76
N GLU A 147 19.12 3.39 -11.62
CA GLU A 147 19.38 1.96 -11.51
C GLU A 147 18.08 1.14 -11.63
N LEU A 148 16.98 1.61 -11.03
CA LEU A 148 15.67 0.99 -11.18
C LEU A 148 15.21 0.99 -12.64
N SER A 149 15.41 2.12 -13.34
CA SER A 149 15.06 2.22 -14.76
C SER A 149 15.87 1.26 -15.63
N THR A 150 17.16 1.09 -15.34
CA THR A 150 18.03 0.10 -16.01
C THR A 150 17.56 -1.33 -15.73
N THR A 151 17.19 -1.66 -14.49
CA THR A 151 16.63 -2.98 -14.12
C THR A 151 15.37 -3.30 -14.94
N CYS A 152 14.56 -2.28 -15.23
CA CYS A 152 13.35 -2.43 -16.04
C CYS A 152 13.59 -2.34 -17.56
N CYS A 153 14.82 -2.16 -18.02
CA CYS A 153 15.15 -1.90 -19.44
C CYS A 153 14.36 -0.71 -20.02
N LEU A 154 14.22 0.37 -19.24
CA LEU A 154 13.50 1.59 -19.62
C LEU A 154 14.40 2.82 -19.50
N SER A 155 14.13 3.85 -20.30
CA SER A 155 14.66 5.17 -20.00
C SER A 155 14.10 5.69 -18.68
N LYS A 156 14.83 6.56 -17.97
CA LYS A 156 14.37 7.13 -16.70
C LYS A 156 12.96 7.73 -16.80
N LYS A 157 12.69 8.51 -17.85
CA LYS A 157 11.37 9.14 -18.07
C LYS A 157 10.25 8.12 -18.29
N GLN A 158 10.52 7.05 -19.06
CA GLN A 158 9.56 5.97 -19.27
C GLN A 158 9.31 5.21 -17.98
N PHE A 159 10.38 4.89 -17.21
CA PHE A 159 10.26 4.21 -15.93
C PHE A 159 9.43 5.01 -14.94
N GLU A 160 9.71 6.30 -14.74
CA GLU A 160 8.96 7.16 -13.82
C GLU A 160 7.46 7.21 -14.19
N ARG A 161 7.14 7.27 -15.49
CA ARG A 161 5.76 7.24 -15.98
C ARG A 161 5.08 5.90 -15.70
N GLU A 162 5.71 4.78 -16.07
CA GLU A 162 5.17 3.43 -15.84
C GLU A 162 5.03 3.14 -14.34
N PHE A 163 6.02 3.53 -13.54
CA PHE A 163 5.98 3.38 -12.10
C PHE A 163 4.81 4.15 -11.48
N HIS A 164 4.62 5.41 -11.88
CA HIS A 164 3.50 6.22 -11.41
C HIS A 164 2.14 5.63 -11.82
N LEU A 165 2.03 5.09 -13.02
CA LEU A 165 0.80 4.44 -13.51
C LEU A 165 0.47 3.17 -12.71
N HIS A 166 1.46 2.33 -12.41
CA HIS A 166 1.26 1.05 -11.75
C HIS A 166 1.23 1.14 -10.22
N VAL A 167 2.12 1.95 -9.63
CA VAL A 167 2.28 2.06 -8.16
C VAL A 167 1.42 3.18 -7.57
N GLY A 168 1.13 4.21 -8.36
CA GLY A 168 0.29 5.33 -7.93
C GLY A 168 1.06 6.54 -7.41
N MET A 169 2.37 6.41 -7.15
CA MET A 169 3.24 7.50 -6.72
C MET A 169 4.58 7.47 -7.45
N ASN A 170 5.41 8.51 -7.28
CA ASN A 170 6.72 8.51 -7.92
C ASN A 170 7.72 7.57 -7.20
N PRO A 171 8.78 7.07 -7.89
CA PRO A 171 9.71 6.09 -7.32
C PRO A 171 10.44 6.57 -6.07
N LYS A 172 10.79 7.86 -5.98
CA LYS A 172 11.49 8.42 -4.81
C LYS A 172 10.59 8.44 -3.57
N GLU A 173 9.34 8.81 -3.76
CA GLU A 173 8.34 8.85 -2.71
C GLU A 173 8.01 7.44 -2.20
N TYR A 174 7.84 6.49 -3.12
CA TYR A 174 7.65 5.10 -2.75
C TYR A 174 8.86 4.53 -1.99
N SER A 175 10.07 4.83 -2.41
CA SER A 175 11.31 4.44 -1.70
C SER A 175 11.35 4.96 -0.25
N ARG A 176 10.76 6.14 0.05
CA ARG A 176 10.64 6.64 1.43
C ARG A 176 9.73 5.75 2.27
N ILE A 177 8.59 5.31 1.70
CA ILE A 177 7.66 4.39 2.38
C ILE A 177 8.33 3.03 2.60
N VAL A 178 9.05 2.50 1.61
CA VAL A 178 9.79 1.24 1.75
C VAL A 178 10.81 1.30 2.89
N ARG A 179 11.60 2.39 2.98
CA ARG A 179 12.54 2.59 4.10
C ARG A 179 11.84 2.66 5.45
N PHE A 180 10.73 3.40 5.51
CA PHE A 180 9.92 3.53 6.72
C PHE A 180 9.36 2.18 7.16
N GLN A 181 8.75 1.42 6.27
CA GLN A 181 8.20 0.10 6.54
C GLN A 181 9.31 -0.89 6.96
N LYS A 182 10.50 -0.83 6.32
CA LYS A 182 11.64 -1.65 6.73
C LYS A 182 12.13 -1.31 8.14
N ALA A 183 12.15 -0.03 8.49
CA ALA A 183 12.49 0.39 9.85
C ALA A 183 11.47 -0.11 10.87
N LEU A 184 10.16 0.00 10.59
CA LEU A 184 9.11 -0.55 11.45
C LEU A 184 9.29 -2.06 11.65
N TRP A 185 9.56 -2.80 10.58
CA TRP A 185 9.81 -4.24 10.65
C TRP A 185 11.02 -4.59 11.51
N LEU A 186 12.13 -3.85 11.37
CA LEU A 186 13.32 -4.02 12.20
C LEU A 186 13.04 -3.72 13.67
N MET A 187 12.32 -2.64 13.98
CA MET A 187 11.93 -2.28 15.35
C MET A 187 11.05 -3.37 15.98
N GLN A 188 10.13 -3.96 15.22
CA GLN A 188 9.26 -5.05 15.65
C GLN A 188 10.07 -6.32 16.02
N HIS A 189 11.09 -6.68 15.22
CA HIS A 189 11.84 -7.92 15.38
C HIS A 189 13.04 -7.83 16.33
N GLN A 190 13.59 -6.62 16.54
CA GLN A 190 14.80 -6.42 17.35
C GLN A 190 14.52 -6.08 18.82
N GLN A 191 13.25 -6.03 19.23
CA GLN A 191 12.81 -5.87 20.62
C GLN A 191 13.57 -4.78 21.41
N GLY A 192 13.72 -3.59 20.83
CA GLY A 192 14.34 -2.44 21.50
C GLY A 192 15.87 -2.49 21.67
N LYS A 193 16.56 -3.44 21.07
CA LYS A 193 18.03 -3.56 21.13
C LYS A 193 18.77 -2.74 20.07
N THR A 194 18.07 -2.12 19.14
CA THR A 194 18.68 -1.41 18.02
C THR A 194 18.86 0.06 18.39
N ASN A 195 20.08 0.57 18.29
CA ASN A 195 20.28 2.01 18.35
C ASN A 195 19.78 2.66 17.04
N GLU A 196 19.43 3.94 17.09
CA GLU A 196 18.85 4.66 15.94
C GLU A 196 19.84 4.79 14.75
N ALA A 197 21.15 4.75 15.01
CA ALA A 197 22.17 4.82 13.95
C ALA A 197 22.20 3.52 13.15
N ASP A 198 22.16 2.36 13.81
CA ASP A 198 22.10 1.05 13.16
C ASP A 198 20.76 0.87 12.42
N LEU A 199 19.65 1.32 13.05
CA LEU A 199 18.35 1.33 12.42
C LEU A 199 18.34 2.17 11.12
N ALA A 200 18.92 3.36 11.16
CA ALA A 200 19.04 4.23 10.00
C ALA A 200 19.82 3.55 8.87
N TYR A 201 21.00 3.04 9.17
CA TYR A 201 21.85 2.38 8.18
C TYR A 201 21.16 1.16 7.55
N THR A 202 20.62 0.27 8.38
CA THR A 202 20.01 -0.99 7.93
C THR A 202 18.72 -0.75 7.14
N SER A 203 17.97 0.32 7.45
CA SER A 203 16.75 0.71 6.73
C SER A 203 17.02 1.52 5.46
N GLY A 204 18.29 1.89 5.18
CA GLY A 204 18.68 2.61 3.97
C GLY A 204 18.53 4.14 4.07
N TYR A 205 18.57 4.71 5.29
CA TYR A 205 18.70 6.15 5.51
C TYR A 205 20.17 6.55 5.50
N ALA A 206 20.46 7.80 5.15
CA ALA A 206 21.82 8.31 5.12
C ALA A 206 22.47 8.41 6.52
N ASP A 207 21.66 8.80 7.51
CA ASP A 207 22.06 8.98 8.91
C ASP A 207 20.83 8.95 9.84
N GLN A 208 21.08 8.98 11.14
CA GLN A 208 20.05 9.04 12.19
C GLN A 208 19.15 10.27 12.07
N SER A 209 19.71 11.43 11.74
CA SER A 209 18.91 12.66 11.59
C SER A 209 17.94 12.57 10.40
N HIS A 210 18.34 11.92 9.32
CA HIS A 210 17.48 11.63 8.18
C HIS A 210 16.34 10.67 8.57
N LEU A 211 16.65 9.58 9.28
CA LEU A 211 15.65 8.64 9.83
C LEU A 211 14.60 9.38 10.67
N ILE A 212 15.05 10.18 11.66
CA ILE A 212 14.15 10.90 12.57
C ILE A 212 13.24 11.88 11.81
N ARG A 213 13.77 12.63 10.84
CA ARG A 213 12.96 13.55 10.01
C ARG A 213 11.90 12.82 9.19
N GLU A 214 12.28 11.71 8.56
CA GLU A 214 11.35 10.91 7.76
C GLU A 214 10.25 10.27 8.62
N PHE A 215 10.58 9.75 9.81
CA PHE A 215 9.60 9.24 10.76
C PHE A 215 8.61 10.32 11.18
N LYS A 216 9.10 11.47 11.62
CA LYS A 216 8.23 12.61 12.00
C LYS A 216 7.31 13.03 10.85
N HIS A 217 7.80 12.99 9.62
CA HIS A 217 7.00 13.35 8.45
C HIS A 217 5.92 12.30 8.14
N LEU A 218 6.27 11.00 8.23
CA LEU A 218 5.37 9.91 7.84
C LEU A 218 4.41 9.47 8.94
N CYS A 219 4.82 9.54 10.22
CA CYS A 219 3.99 9.06 11.33
C CYS A 219 3.87 10.03 12.52
N GLY A 220 4.44 11.23 12.44
CA GLY A 220 4.38 12.22 13.54
C GLY A 220 5.28 11.93 14.73
N TYR A 221 5.90 10.76 14.80
CA TYR A 221 6.72 10.29 15.93
C TYR A 221 8.19 10.12 15.51
N THR A 222 9.09 10.13 16.50
CA THR A 222 10.45 9.57 16.32
C THR A 222 10.39 8.05 16.46
N PRO A 223 11.40 7.29 15.98
CA PRO A 223 11.42 5.84 16.20
C PRO A 223 11.26 5.45 17.67
N LEU A 224 11.97 6.11 18.59
CA LEU A 224 11.89 5.83 20.03
C LEU A 224 10.52 6.20 20.61
N SER A 225 9.99 7.39 20.30
CA SER A 225 8.67 7.80 20.82
C SER A 225 7.53 6.95 20.26
N LEU A 226 7.69 6.36 19.06
CA LEU A 226 6.71 5.42 18.51
C LEU A 226 6.63 4.14 19.35
N LEU A 227 7.76 3.62 19.84
CA LEU A 227 7.80 2.44 20.71
C LEU A 227 7.09 2.66 22.06
N GLU A 228 7.04 3.90 22.54
CA GLU A 228 6.35 4.25 23.79
C GLU A 228 4.82 4.27 23.63
N VAL A 229 4.32 4.60 22.45
CA VAL A 229 2.88 4.77 22.18
C VAL A 229 2.23 3.60 21.45
N SER A 230 3.00 2.77 20.78
CA SER A 230 2.50 1.62 20.05
C SER A 230 3.56 0.54 19.85
N THR A 231 3.12 -0.69 19.59
CA THR A 231 3.99 -1.72 19.06
C THR A 231 4.09 -1.51 17.54
N PRO A 232 5.27 -1.15 17.00
CA PRO A 232 5.40 -0.92 15.58
C PRO A 232 5.14 -2.21 14.78
N TYR A 233 4.39 -2.09 13.71
CA TYR A 233 4.06 -3.19 12.82
C TYR A 233 4.28 -2.77 11.36
N SER A 234 4.94 -3.61 10.58
CA SER A 234 5.12 -3.41 9.15
C SER A 234 4.30 -4.41 8.35
N ASP A 235 3.28 -3.95 7.66
CA ASP A 235 2.48 -4.80 6.76
C ASP A 235 3.28 -5.22 5.51
N LEU A 236 4.20 -4.36 5.04
CA LEU A 236 4.92 -4.58 3.79
C LEU A 236 6.00 -5.67 3.88
N PHE A 237 6.66 -5.81 5.04
CA PHE A 237 7.76 -6.76 5.25
C PHE A 237 7.37 -7.98 6.09
N THR A 238 6.18 -8.02 6.67
CA THR A 238 5.68 -9.16 7.44
C THR A 238 4.93 -10.16 6.59
N THR A 239 4.39 -9.76 5.47
CA THR A 239 3.77 -10.67 4.50
C THR A 239 4.87 -11.27 3.63
N PRO A 240 4.97 -12.60 3.50
CA PRO A 240 5.89 -13.21 2.53
C PRO A 240 5.50 -12.73 1.13
N ILE A 241 6.41 -12.05 0.48
CA ILE A 241 6.27 -11.61 -0.91
C ILE A 241 6.78 -12.71 -1.82
#